data_9474e6037fb6615ee72c2f2d396de072
#
_entry.id   9474e6037fb6615ee72c2f2d396de072
#
_cell.length_a   1.000
_cell.length_b   1.000
_cell.length_c   1.000
_cell.angle_alpha   90.00
_cell.angle_beta   90.00
_cell.angle_gamma   90.00
#
_symmetry.space_group_name_H-M   'P 1'
#
loop_
_entity.id
_entity.type
_entity.pdbx_description
1 polymer ?
#
loop_
_entity_poly.entity_id
_entity_poly.type
_entity_poly.pdbx_seq_one_letter_code
_entity_poly.pdbx_strand_id
1 'polypeptide(L)'
;INVAIPVSLLAMLPVVGSHDGTWNSKIVVAYFCIIWANDIFAFLIGITLGRHRLFERISPKKSWEGFAAGIVAATAAAALIGHYAFHMNVWVWAGLGLVTALSGVAGDLVESMFKRAAGVKDSGSIMPGHGGWLYRFDATIMSAPFVFVYLLIFGNLL
;
A
#
# COMPACT_ATOMS: atom_id res chain seq x y z
N ILE A 1 -15.67 4.03 12.18
CA ILE A 1 -15.90 2.83 11.36
C ILE A 1 -14.86 2.74 10.26
N ASN A 2 -14.65 3.79 9.44
CA ASN A 2 -13.75 3.77 8.27
C ASN A 2 -12.26 3.57 8.59
N VAL A 3 -11.81 3.82 9.80
CA VAL A 3 -10.42 3.59 10.24
C VAL A 3 -10.33 2.34 11.11
N ALA A 4 -11.31 2.11 11.99
CA ALA A 4 -11.28 1.00 12.94
C ALA A 4 -11.30 -0.37 12.25
N ILE A 5 -12.15 -0.55 11.22
CA ILE A 5 -12.22 -1.82 10.47
C ILE A 5 -10.89 -2.14 9.76
N PRO A 6 -10.29 -1.24 8.94
CA PRO A 6 -9.02 -1.52 8.31
C PRO A 6 -7.88 -1.82 9.29
N VAL A 7 -7.82 -1.10 10.41
CA VAL A 7 -6.80 -1.34 11.44
C VAL A 7 -7.00 -2.71 12.11
N SER A 8 -8.24 -3.11 12.37
CA SER A 8 -8.54 -4.45 12.90
C SER A 8 -8.15 -5.55 11.90
N LEU A 9 -8.43 -5.34 10.60
CA LEU A 9 -8.03 -6.28 9.56
C LEU A 9 -6.52 -6.35 9.41
N LEU A 10 -5.81 -5.22 9.50
CA LEU A 10 -4.35 -5.18 9.53
C LEU A 10 -3.78 -6.03 10.68
N ALA A 11 -4.37 -5.94 11.86
CA ALA A 11 -3.98 -6.75 13.01
C ALA A 11 -4.23 -8.26 12.80
N MET A 12 -5.13 -8.63 11.90
CA MET A 12 -5.43 -10.02 11.57
C MET A 12 -4.54 -10.61 10.45
N LEU A 13 -3.83 -9.79 9.67
CA LEU A 13 -2.96 -10.27 8.58
C LEU A 13 -1.94 -11.34 9.03
N PRO A 14 -1.29 -11.21 10.22
CA PRO A 14 -0.34 -12.21 10.69
C PRO A 14 -0.92 -13.61 10.86
N VAL A 15 -2.20 -13.70 11.13
CA VAL A 15 -2.90 -14.98 11.34
C VAL A 15 -3.42 -15.55 10.02
N VAL A 16 -4.06 -14.68 9.21
CA VAL A 16 -4.69 -15.11 7.95
C VAL A 16 -3.65 -15.48 6.88
N GLY A 17 -2.52 -14.80 6.85
CA GLY A 17 -1.43 -15.09 5.92
C GLY A 17 -0.49 -16.22 6.40
N SER A 18 -0.78 -16.87 7.53
CA SER A 18 0.00 -18.00 8.02
C SER A 18 -0.71 -19.31 7.67
N HIS A 19 0.04 -20.25 7.08
CA HIS A 19 -0.48 -21.56 6.68
C HIS A 19 -1.08 -22.36 7.86
N ASP A 20 -0.51 -22.20 9.06
CA ASP A 20 -0.91 -22.92 10.27
C ASP A 20 -1.90 -22.14 11.15
N GLY A 21 -2.39 -20.99 10.71
CA GLY A 21 -3.22 -20.10 11.52
C GLY A 21 -2.51 -19.54 12.76
N THR A 22 -1.20 -19.71 12.86
CA THR A 22 -0.37 -19.17 13.93
C THR A 22 0.03 -17.74 13.63
N TRP A 23 0.34 -16.96 14.68
CA TRP A 23 0.80 -15.57 14.52
C TRP A 23 2.16 -15.49 13.84
N ASN A 24 2.21 -14.95 12.63
CA ASN A 24 3.45 -14.71 11.89
C ASN A 24 3.68 -13.21 11.63
N SER A 25 4.45 -12.56 12.49
CA SER A 25 4.76 -11.13 12.38
C SER A 25 5.51 -10.73 11.11
N LYS A 26 6.21 -11.68 10.45
CA LYS A 26 6.95 -11.43 9.21
C LYS A 26 6.02 -10.96 8.07
N ILE A 27 4.74 -11.39 8.08
CA ILE A 27 3.75 -11.01 7.07
C ILE A 27 3.45 -9.50 7.14
N VAL A 28 3.32 -8.95 8.35
CA VAL A 28 3.11 -7.51 8.52
C VAL A 28 4.34 -6.72 8.09
N VAL A 29 5.54 -7.19 8.43
CA VAL A 29 6.78 -6.57 7.98
C VAL A 29 6.88 -6.58 6.45
N ALA A 30 6.57 -7.72 5.82
CA ALA A 30 6.55 -7.86 4.37
C ALA A 30 5.55 -6.87 3.72
N TYR A 31 4.34 -6.77 4.28
CA TYR A 31 3.33 -5.84 3.82
C TYR A 31 3.81 -4.38 3.85
N PHE A 32 4.43 -3.94 4.95
CA PHE A 32 5.00 -2.60 5.01
C PHE A 32 6.16 -2.40 4.04
N CYS A 33 7.03 -3.38 3.87
CA CYS A 33 8.11 -3.32 2.87
C CYS A 33 7.58 -3.15 1.44
N ILE A 34 6.47 -3.82 1.11
CA ILE A 34 5.81 -3.70 -0.20
C ILE A 34 5.26 -2.28 -0.41
N ILE A 35 4.57 -1.72 0.61
CA ILE A 35 4.07 -0.35 0.54
C ILE A 35 5.23 0.64 0.38
N TRP A 36 6.29 0.52 1.19
CA TRP A 36 7.45 1.40 1.10
C TRP A 36 8.16 1.28 -0.25
N ALA A 37 8.28 0.09 -0.81
CA ALA A 37 8.84 -0.09 -2.14
C ALA A 37 8.00 0.66 -3.20
N ASN A 38 6.66 0.53 -3.14
CA ASN A 38 5.76 1.29 -4.00
C ASN A 38 6.02 2.80 -3.91
N ASP A 39 6.03 3.34 -2.70
CA ASP A 39 6.11 4.78 -2.47
C ASP A 39 7.48 5.36 -2.86
N ILE A 40 8.55 4.67 -2.50
CA ILE A 40 9.92 5.09 -2.84
C ILE A 40 10.12 5.13 -4.35
N PHE A 41 9.77 4.06 -5.06
CA PHE A 41 9.97 3.99 -6.51
C PHE A 41 9.00 4.88 -7.27
N ALA A 42 7.75 5.01 -6.83
CA ALA A 42 6.80 5.96 -7.39
C ALA A 42 7.32 7.40 -7.28
N PHE A 43 7.90 7.75 -6.14
CA PHE A 43 8.49 9.06 -5.90
C PHE A 43 9.76 9.30 -6.74
N LEU A 44 10.72 8.38 -6.69
CA LEU A 44 12.00 8.53 -7.41
C LEU A 44 11.79 8.64 -8.92
N ILE A 45 11.01 7.73 -9.50
CA ILE A 45 10.73 7.73 -10.94
C ILE A 45 9.79 8.89 -11.31
N GLY A 46 8.84 9.22 -10.43
CA GLY A 46 7.95 10.36 -10.63
C GLY A 46 8.68 11.70 -10.72
N ILE A 47 9.75 11.91 -9.95
CA ILE A 47 10.57 13.13 -10.00
C ILE A 47 11.52 13.13 -11.20
N THR A 48 12.14 11.98 -11.49
CA THR A 48 13.21 11.92 -12.51
C THR A 48 12.68 11.78 -13.93
N LEU A 49 11.66 10.95 -14.13
CA LEU A 49 11.12 10.60 -15.43
C LEU A 49 9.67 11.03 -15.64
N GLY A 50 8.98 11.55 -14.62
CA GLY A 50 7.57 11.92 -14.69
C GLY A 50 7.30 13.06 -15.66
N ARG A 51 6.69 12.74 -16.80
CA ARG A 51 6.30 13.69 -17.85
C ARG A 51 4.79 13.92 -17.89
N HIS A 52 4.00 12.86 -17.66
CA HIS A 52 2.56 12.89 -17.76
C HIS A 52 1.93 12.89 -16.35
N ARG A 53 1.13 13.91 -16.03
CA ARG A 53 0.44 14.02 -14.75
C ARG A 53 -0.68 13.00 -14.66
N LEU A 54 -0.79 12.30 -13.51
CA LEU A 54 -1.83 11.29 -13.30
C LEU A 54 -3.21 11.92 -13.12
N PHE A 55 -3.32 12.89 -12.20
CA PHE A 55 -4.55 13.65 -11.92
C PHE A 55 -4.20 15.08 -11.50
N GLU A 56 -4.19 16.03 -12.43
CA GLU A 56 -3.80 17.42 -12.17
C GLU A 56 -4.66 18.11 -11.12
N ARG A 57 -5.98 17.84 -11.12
CA ARG A 57 -6.94 18.46 -10.18
C ARG A 57 -6.82 17.94 -8.74
N ILE A 58 -6.43 16.70 -8.55
CA ILE A 58 -6.45 16.01 -7.25
C ILE A 58 -5.05 15.99 -6.64
N SER A 59 -4.06 15.51 -7.41
CA SER A 59 -2.67 15.39 -6.99
C SER A 59 -1.71 15.77 -8.13
N PRO A 60 -1.34 17.06 -8.26
CA PRO A 60 -0.54 17.54 -9.38
C PRO A 60 0.91 17.02 -9.36
N LYS A 61 1.36 16.41 -8.27
CA LYS A 61 2.72 15.86 -8.13
C LYS A 61 2.85 14.41 -8.62
N LYS A 62 1.73 13.68 -8.79
CA LYS A 62 1.76 12.29 -9.24
C LYS A 62 1.85 12.21 -10.76
N SER A 63 2.70 11.31 -11.27
CA SER A 63 2.87 11.00 -12.69
C SER A 63 2.50 9.55 -13.01
N TRP A 64 2.12 9.29 -14.25
CA TRP A 64 1.84 7.94 -14.75
C TRP A 64 3.07 7.04 -14.70
N GLU A 65 4.24 7.61 -15.01
CA GLU A 65 5.53 6.92 -14.99
C GLU A 65 5.88 6.49 -13.55
N GLY A 66 5.70 7.39 -12.58
CA GLY A 66 5.90 7.08 -11.17
C GLY A 66 4.92 6.02 -10.68
N PHE A 67 3.64 6.11 -11.06
CA PHE A 67 2.62 5.12 -10.74
C PHE A 67 2.99 3.72 -11.26
N ALA A 68 3.35 3.60 -12.53
CA ALA A 68 3.76 2.33 -13.12
C ALA A 68 5.02 1.75 -12.44
N ALA A 69 6.02 2.60 -12.18
CA ALA A 69 7.25 2.19 -11.49
C ALA A 69 6.99 1.71 -10.06
N GLY A 70 6.10 2.37 -9.32
CA GLY A 70 5.69 1.94 -7.98
C GLY A 70 5.06 0.55 -8.00
N ILE A 71 4.11 0.30 -8.91
CA ILE A 71 3.46 -1.01 -9.05
C ILE A 71 4.50 -2.10 -9.38
N VAL A 72 5.39 -1.86 -10.33
CA VAL A 72 6.42 -2.82 -10.71
C VAL A 72 7.35 -3.12 -9.53
N ALA A 73 7.79 -2.08 -8.81
CA ALA A 73 8.66 -2.24 -7.65
C ALA A 73 7.99 -3.00 -6.50
N ALA A 74 6.73 -2.69 -6.19
CA ALA A 74 5.97 -3.39 -5.15
C ALA A 74 5.76 -4.87 -5.51
N THR A 75 5.39 -5.15 -6.76
CA THR A 75 5.21 -6.51 -7.27
C THR A 75 6.51 -7.30 -7.21
N ALA A 76 7.63 -6.71 -7.64
CA ALA A 76 8.94 -7.33 -7.58
C ALA A 76 9.40 -7.55 -6.12
N ALA A 77 9.23 -6.56 -5.25
CA ALA A 77 9.56 -6.68 -3.82
C ALA A 77 8.77 -7.81 -3.16
N ALA A 78 7.47 -7.89 -3.41
CA ALA A 78 6.63 -8.97 -2.90
C ALA A 78 7.09 -10.34 -3.41
N ALA A 79 7.37 -10.47 -4.72
CA ALA A 79 7.86 -11.70 -5.30
C ALA A 79 9.20 -12.16 -4.69
N LEU A 80 10.14 -11.23 -4.48
CA LEU A 80 11.42 -11.49 -3.85
C LEU A 80 11.26 -11.90 -2.37
N ILE A 81 10.42 -11.20 -1.62
CA ILE A 81 10.13 -11.53 -0.22
C ILE A 81 9.51 -12.93 -0.13
N GLY A 82 8.52 -13.22 -0.98
CA GLY A 82 7.88 -14.54 -1.03
C GLY A 82 8.87 -15.65 -1.34
N HIS A 83 9.76 -15.44 -2.29
CA HIS A 83 10.77 -16.43 -2.66
C HIS A 83 11.84 -16.64 -1.59
N TYR A 84 12.47 -15.56 -1.11
CA TYR A 84 13.65 -15.67 -0.23
C TYR A 84 13.31 -15.76 1.26
N ALA A 85 12.27 -15.08 1.72
CA ALA A 85 11.94 -15.01 3.14
C ALA A 85 10.93 -16.08 3.58
N PHE A 86 10.04 -16.48 2.67
CA PHE A 86 8.95 -17.42 2.98
C PHE A 86 9.08 -18.74 2.23
N HIS A 87 9.91 -18.84 1.18
CA HIS A 87 10.07 -20.02 0.32
C HIS A 87 8.75 -20.50 -0.28
N MET A 88 7.88 -19.56 -0.64
CA MET A 88 6.51 -19.79 -1.09
C MET A 88 6.33 -19.44 -2.56
N ASN A 89 5.12 -19.60 -3.07
CA ASN A 89 4.80 -19.38 -4.48
C ASN A 89 4.98 -17.91 -4.89
N VAL A 90 5.96 -17.66 -5.75
CA VAL A 90 6.34 -16.33 -6.24
C VAL A 90 5.16 -15.60 -6.90
N TRP A 91 4.31 -16.32 -7.63
CA TRP A 91 3.18 -15.71 -8.35
C TRP A 91 2.09 -15.21 -7.40
N VAL A 92 1.84 -15.94 -6.33
CA VAL A 92 0.86 -15.51 -5.29
C VAL A 92 1.40 -14.29 -4.57
N TRP A 93 2.69 -14.26 -4.24
CA TRP A 93 3.31 -13.07 -3.64
C TRP A 93 3.36 -11.88 -4.60
N ALA A 94 3.63 -12.08 -5.89
CA ALA A 94 3.55 -11.02 -6.89
C ALA A 94 2.12 -10.44 -6.99
N GLY A 95 1.11 -11.29 -6.98
CA GLY A 95 -0.30 -10.87 -6.91
C GLY A 95 -0.62 -10.06 -5.65
N LEU A 96 -0.09 -10.46 -4.49
CA LEU A 96 -0.21 -9.71 -3.24
C LEU A 96 0.40 -8.30 -3.38
N GLY A 97 1.60 -8.20 -3.97
CA GLY A 97 2.26 -6.92 -4.24
C GLY A 97 1.44 -6.02 -5.16
N LEU A 98 0.88 -6.59 -6.22
CA LEU A 98 0.02 -5.87 -7.16
C LEU A 98 -1.24 -5.32 -6.48
N VAL A 99 -1.95 -6.15 -5.72
CA VAL A 99 -3.15 -5.73 -4.98
C VAL A 99 -2.81 -4.66 -3.95
N THR A 100 -1.72 -4.81 -3.21
CA THR A 100 -1.26 -3.84 -2.21
C THR A 100 -0.94 -2.49 -2.88
N ALA A 101 -0.21 -2.48 -3.99
CA ALA A 101 0.15 -1.25 -4.70
C ALA A 101 -1.07 -0.53 -5.26
N LEU A 102 -1.96 -1.23 -5.97
CA LEU A 102 -3.15 -0.64 -6.56
C LEU A 102 -4.10 -0.06 -5.50
N SER A 103 -4.38 -0.82 -4.45
CA SER A 103 -5.27 -0.36 -3.37
C SER A 103 -4.65 0.75 -2.54
N GLY A 104 -3.32 0.74 -2.32
CA GLY A 104 -2.60 1.81 -1.63
C GLY A 104 -2.67 3.13 -2.40
N VAL A 105 -2.41 3.10 -3.71
CA VAL A 105 -2.51 4.30 -4.56
C VAL A 105 -3.95 4.80 -4.63
N ALA A 106 -4.95 3.91 -4.71
CA ALA A 106 -6.36 4.29 -4.67
C ALA A 106 -6.69 5.00 -3.34
N GLY A 107 -6.15 4.52 -2.21
CA GLY A 107 -6.33 5.12 -0.89
C GLY A 107 -5.83 6.57 -0.82
N ASP A 108 -4.61 6.81 -1.27
CA ASP A 108 -4.04 8.16 -1.31
C ASP A 108 -4.83 9.11 -2.26
N LEU A 109 -5.33 8.59 -3.38
CA LEU A 109 -6.19 9.38 -4.26
C LEU A 109 -7.53 9.73 -3.59
N VAL A 110 -8.17 8.78 -2.92
CA VAL A 110 -9.42 8.99 -2.19
C VAL A 110 -9.21 10.01 -1.06
N GLU A 111 -8.15 9.90 -0.27
CA GLU A 111 -7.83 10.88 0.76
C GLU A 111 -7.60 12.27 0.17
N SER A 112 -6.87 12.34 -0.95
CA SER A 112 -6.63 13.60 -1.66
C SER A 112 -7.94 14.22 -2.16
N MET A 113 -8.89 13.41 -2.64
CA MET A 113 -10.23 13.86 -3.02
C MET A 113 -11.03 14.41 -1.83
N PHE A 114 -11.02 13.71 -0.71
CA PHE A 114 -11.71 14.19 0.52
C PHE A 114 -11.14 15.53 1.00
N LYS A 115 -9.83 15.71 1.00
CA LYS A 115 -9.21 16.99 1.35
C LYS A 115 -9.67 18.13 0.43
N ARG A 116 -9.74 17.89 -0.87
CA ARG A 116 -10.24 18.91 -1.83
C ARG A 116 -11.71 19.20 -1.64
N ALA A 117 -12.55 18.18 -1.40
CA ALA A 117 -13.97 18.35 -1.12
C ALA A 117 -14.24 19.14 0.17
N ALA A 118 -13.38 18.96 1.18
CA ALA A 118 -13.45 19.72 2.43
C ALA A 118 -12.84 21.13 2.34
N GLY A 119 -12.29 21.54 1.17
CA GLY A 119 -11.66 22.85 0.99
C GLY A 119 -10.33 23.01 1.75
N VAL A 120 -9.76 21.92 2.28
CA VAL A 120 -8.49 21.93 3.02
C VAL A 120 -7.37 21.28 2.20
N LYS A 121 -6.14 21.75 2.43
CA LYS A 121 -4.96 21.17 1.80
C LYS A 121 -4.26 20.16 2.71
N ASP A 122 -4.25 20.41 3.99
CA ASP A 122 -3.58 19.63 5.02
C ASP A 122 -4.57 19.14 6.08
N SER A 123 -4.51 17.88 6.45
CA SER A 123 -5.43 17.21 7.39
C SER A 123 -4.92 17.31 8.84
N GLY A 124 -4.62 18.52 9.33
CA GLY A 124 -4.23 18.78 10.73
C GLY A 124 -2.76 19.07 10.96
N SER A 125 -2.46 19.66 12.13
CA SER A 125 -1.13 20.14 12.55
C SER A 125 -0.59 19.38 13.77
N ILE A 126 -0.94 18.08 13.92
CA ILE A 126 -0.53 17.28 15.09
C ILE A 126 1.00 17.12 15.15
N MET A 127 1.65 17.06 13.99
CA MET A 127 3.12 17.08 13.92
C MET A 127 3.59 18.32 13.16
N PRO A 128 4.31 19.26 13.80
CA PRO A 128 4.86 20.44 13.11
C PRO A 128 5.74 20.02 11.92
N GLY A 129 5.41 20.51 10.73
CA GLY A 129 6.15 20.25 9.49
C GLY A 129 5.87 18.90 8.80
N HIS A 130 5.04 18.01 9.37
CA HIS A 130 4.83 16.66 8.82
C HIS A 130 3.38 16.30 8.53
N GLY A 131 2.42 17.22 8.72
CA GLY A 131 0.99 16.98 8.45
C GLY A 131 0.28 16.10 9.50
N GLY A 132 -0.94 15.64 9.18
CA GLY A 132 -1.73 14.81 10.06
C GLY A 132 -1.27 13.33 10.06
N TRP A 133 -1.55 12.62 11.16
CA TRP A 133 -1.21 11.20 11.32
C TRP A 133 -1.88 10.31 10.27
N LEU A 134 -3.09 10.65 9.87
CA LEU A 134 -3.87 9.92 8.87
C LEU A 134 -3.16 9.87 7.50
N TYR A 135 -2.47 10.93 7.11
CA TYR A 135 -1.74 11.03 5.85
C TYR A 135 -0.61 9.99 5.67
N ARG A 136 -0.08 9.47 6.78
CA ARG A 136 1.00 8.47 6.73
C ARG A 136 0.50 7.04 6.67
N PHE A 137 -0.76 6.83 6.99
CA PHE A 137 -1.38 5.51 7.03
C PHE A 137 -2.55 5.34 6.04
N ASP A 138 -2.79 6.34 5.18
CA ASP A 138 -3.87 6.30 4.18
C ASP A 138 -3.74 5.10 3.24
N ALA A 139 -2.56 4.91 2.63
CA ALA A 139 -2.26 3.75 1.80
C ALA A 139 -2.42 2.42 2.57
N THR A 140 -1.93 2.38 3.81
CA THR A 140 -2.02 1.21 4.69
C THR A 140 -3.46 0.91 5.08
N ILE A 141 -4.21 1.92 5.52
CA ILE A 141 -5.61 1.78 5.94
C ILE A 141 -6.47 1.31 4.77
N MET A 142 -6.26 1.87 3.58
CA MET A 142 -7.07 1.52 2.42
C MET A 142 -6.68 0.18 1.82
N SER A 143 -5.40 -0.20 1.81
CA SER A 143 -4.96 -1.47 1.24
C SER A 143 -5.21 -2.67 2.15
N ALA A 144 -5.25 -2.50 3.47
CA ALA A 144 -5.42 -3.60 4.43
C ALA A 144 -6.66 -4.49 4.17
N PRO A 145 -7.87 -3.98 3.88
CA PRO A 145 -9.02 -4.81 3.56
C PRO A 145 -8.83 -5.65 2.30
N PHE A 146 -8.22 -5.09 1.25
CA PHE A 146 -7.99 -5.79 0.00
C PHE A 146 -6.93 -6.88 0.15
N VAL A 147 -5.87 -6.59 0.88
CA VAL A 147 -4.83 -7.56 1.23
C VAL A 147 -5.38 -8.67 2.10
N PHE A 148 -6.23 -8.34 3.07
CA PHE A 148 -6.90 -9.33 3.92
C PHE A 148 -7.77 -10.29 3.10
N VAL A 149 -8.61 -9.78 2.20
CA VAL A 149 -9.43 -10.61 1.31
C VAL A 149 -8.55 -11.45 0.38
N TYR A 150 -7.47 -10.87 -0.15
CA TYR A 150 -6.52 -11.62 -0.98
C TYR A 150 -5.90 -12.79 -0.22
N LEU A 151 -5.46 -12.57 1.02
CA LEU A 151 -4.90 -13.62 1.86
C LEU A 151 -5.93 -14.67 2.26
N LEU A 152 -7.20 -14.30 2.46
CA LEU A 152 -8.28 -15.30 2.70
C LEU A 152 -8.47 -16.22 1.50
N ILE A 153 -8.37 -15.71 0.28
CA ILE A 153 -8.61 -16.49 -0.95
C ILE A 153 -7.39 -17.34 -1.30
N PHE A 154 -6.21 -16.75 -1.25
CA PHE A 154 -4.97 -17.32 -1.76
C PHE A 154 -3.99 -17.74 -0.64
N GLY A 155 -4.30 -17.49 0.63
CA GLY A 155 -3.42 -17.79 1.77
C GLY A 155 -3.05 -19.28 1.88
N ASN A 156 -3.94 -20.17 1.45
CA ASN A 156 -3.65 -21.61 1.40
C ASN A 156 -2.64 -22.00 0.29
N LEU A 157 -2.32 -21.08 -0.61
CA LEU A 157 -1.34 -21.25 -1.68
C LEU A 157 -0.01 -20.49 -1.41
N LEU A 158 0.00 -19.75 -0.27
CA LEU A 158 1.15 -19.05 0.24
C LEU A 158 2.12 -19.97 0.93
#